data_c25a0954b7196828a7fa0bf876a3a871
#
_entry.id   c25a0954b7196828a7fa0bf876a3a871
#
_cell.length_a   1.000
_cell.length_b   1.000
_cell.length_c   1.000
_cell.angle_alpha   90.00
_cell.angle_beta   90.00
_cell.angle_gamma   90.00
#
_symmetry.space_group_name_H-M   'P 1'
#
loop_
_entity.id
_entity.type
_entity.pdbx_description
1 polymer ?
#
loop_
_entity_poly.entity_id
_entity_poly.type
_entity_poly.pdbx_seq_one_letter_code
_entity_poly.pdbx_strand_id
1 'polypeptide(L)'
;DFYGENTFRGDLCNADVAMGDLLIHEGAALAAQKHAARVFNADKAYFILNGTSGANKVVMNALLTPGDLVLYERNNHKSVGYGALIQAGAIPIYLETARNPFGLIGGVLDHCFNEEYIRMLIAERDPRRARMDRPLRAAVIQLGNYDGCIYNARQVVEKIGHLCDYIVFDSAWVGYEQFIPMMKDCSPLLLDLKPDDPGIIVTQSIHKQQAGFSQASQILKKDSHIKGQPRYVPHKIFNNAFMVNSSTSPNYQIFASLDMNAKMQEGDAGKMLWHECIVNAIEARKKVLRHCRYLRPIVPPVVHGKKWEEGDTEQMAEDIAYFAFEPGGKWHSFQGYAKGHYFNAPMKLQLMPPGSQMETGE
;
A
#
# COMPACT_ATOMS: atom_id res chain seq x y z
N ASP A 1 17.37 25.12 -23.39
CA ASP A 1 16.72 26.04 -22.43
C ASP A 1 15.58 25.39 -21.64
N PHE A 2 14.81 24.47 -22.25
CA PHE A 2 13.63 23.86 -21.59
C PHE A 2 13.97 23.10 -20.28
N TYR A 3 14.98 22.25 -20.31
CA TYR A 3 15.38 21.47 -19.14
C TYR A 3 16.29 22.21 -18.16
N GLY A 4 16.96 23.25 -18.58
CA GLY A 4 17.96 23.98 -17.80
C GLY A 4 19.26 23.18 -17.58
N GLU A 5 20.32 23.89 -17.24
CA GLU A 5 21.66 23.32 -17.04
C GLU A 5 21.72 22.29 -15.90
N ASN A 6 21.01 22.57 -14.80
CA ASN A 6 21.04 21.71 -13.61
C ASN A 6 20.50 20.31 -13.87
N THR A 7 19.54 20.16 -14.78
CA THR A 7 19.01 18.84 -15.16
C THR A 7 20.09 17.97 -15.80
N PHE A 8 20.88 18.56 -16.73
CA PHE A 8 21.97 17.84 -17.36
C PHE A 8 23.13 17.58 -16.40
N ARG A 9 23.44 18.54 -15.52
CA ARG A 9 24.46 18.35 -14.47
C ARG A 9 24.07 17.29 -13.44
N GLY A 10 22.78 17.09 -13.21
CA GLY A 10 22.25 16.06 -12.30
C GLY A 10 22.17 14.66 -12.91
N ASP A 11 22.38 14.50 -14.21
CA ASP A 11 22.42 13.20 -14.88
C ASP A 11 23.82 12.57 -14.75
N LEU A 12 24.07 11.98 -13.60
CA LEU A 12 25.35 11.44 -13.18
C LEU A 12 25.47 9.96 -13.56
N CYS A 13 26.71 9.53 -13.76
CA CYS A 13 27.04 8.12 -13.94
C CYS A 13 27.39 7.45 -12.60
N ASN A 14 26.97 6.21 -12.41
CA ASN A 14 27.30 5.40 -11.23
C ASN A 14 28.76 4.89 -11.20
N ALA A 15 29.59 5.30 -12.16
CA ALA A 15 31.02 4.98 -12.18
C ALA A 15 31.84 5.79 -11.15
N ASP A 16 31.26 6.82 -10.55
CA ASP A 16 31.92 7.59 -9.49
C ASP A 16 31.84 6.84 -8.16
N VAL A 17 32.98 6.31 -7.71
CA VAL A 17 33.08 5.53 -6.44
C VAL A 17 32.63 6.35 -5.22
N ALA A 18 32.81 7.68 -5.25
CA ALA A 18 32.40 8.55 -4.12
C ALA A 18 30.88 8.64 -3.96
N MET A 19 30.12 8.44 -5.05
CA MET A 19 28.66 8.40 -5.00
C MET A 19 28.10 7.09 -4.47
N GLY A 20 28.92 6.03 -4.42
CA GLY A 20 28.47 4.68 -4.11
C GLY A 20 27.70 4.02 -5.24
N ASP A 21 27.14 2.84 -4.96
CA ASP A 21 26.42 2.06 -5.97
C ASP A 21 25.05 1.61 -5.42
N LEU A 22 23.99 1.94 -6.16
CA LEU A 22 22.63 1.56 -5.80
C LEU A 22 22.42 0.03 -5.89
N LEU A 23 23.03 -0.64 -6.88
CA LEU A 23 22.81 -2.07 -7.12
C LEU A 23 23.40 -2.96 -6.04
N ILE A 24 24.52 -2.57 -5.47
CA ILE A 24 25.17 -3.27 -4.36
C ILE A 24 24.91 -2.61 -3.00
N HIS A 25 24.15 -1.52 -2.99
CA HIS A 25 23.76 -0.77 -1.80
C HIS A 25 24.98 -0.30 -0.98
N GLU A 26 25.84 0.51 -1.57
CA GLU A 26 27.01 1.11 -0.92
C GLU A 26 26.95 2.64 -0.93
N GLY A 27 27.83 3.27 -0.19
CA GLY A 27 28.03 4.73 -0.16
C GLY A 27 26.77 5.52 0.19
N ALA A 28 26.53 6.61 -0.53
CA ALA A 28 25.38 7.49 -0.35
C ALA A 28 24.05 6.75 -0.56
N ALA A 29 24.03 5.79 -1.50
CA ALA A 29 22.86 4.97 -1.78
C ALA A 29 22.44 4.14 -0.56
N LEU A 30 23.38 3.51 0.11
CA LEU A 30 23.10 2.76 1.36
C LEU A 30 22.67 3.69 2.48
N ALA A 31 23.30 4.86 2.64
CA ALA A 31 22.95 5.83 3.67
C ALA A 31 21.51 6.32 3.52
N ALA A 32 21.10 6.69 2.31
CA ALA A 32 19.75 7.13 1.99
C ALA A 32 18.70 6.03 2.25
N GLN A 33 18.96 4.79 1.83
CA GLN A 33 18.06 3.67 2.07
C GLN A 33 17.95 3.31 3.57
N LYS A 34 19.04 3.40 4.33
CA LYS A 34 19.00 3.23 5.80
C LYS A 34 18.19 4.34 6.47
N HIS A 35 18.33 5.58 5.99
CA HIS A 35 17.54 6.71 6.47
C HIS A 35 16.05 6.46 6.19
N ALA A 36 15.68 6.16 4.94
CA ALA A 36 14.30 5.84 4.59
C ALA A 36 13.73 4.69 5.44
N ALA A 37 14.50 3.61 5.65
CA ALA A 37 14.06 2.49 6.48
C ALA A 37 13.69 2.94 7.90
N ARG A 38 14.50 3.83 8.52
CA ARG A 38 14.19 4.38 9.86
C ARG A 38 12.92 5.24 9.84
N VAL A 39 12.82 6.16 8.88
CA VAL A 39 11.67 7.07 8.78
C VAL A 39 10.37 6.31 8.57
N PHE A 40 10.40 5.25 7.78
CA PHE A 40 9.24 4.44 7.45
C PHE A 40 9.03 3.21 8.37
N ASN A 41 9.74 3.10 9.49
CA ASN A 41 9.63 1.98 10.45
C ASN A 41 9.83 0.59 9.84
N ALA A 42 10.70 0.50 8.83
CA ALA A 42 11.08 -0.75 8.18
C ALA A 42 12.47 -1.23 8.65
N ASP A 43 12.71 -2.52 8.55
CA ASP A 43 14.05 -3.08 8.80
C ASP A 43 15.00 -2.75 7.63
N LYS A 44 14.46 -2.66 6.41
CA LYS A 44 15.23 -2.37 5.21
C LYS A 44 14.38 -1.67 4.15
N ALA A 45 15.00 -0.73 3.44
CA ALA A 45 14.42 -0.09 2.27
C ALA A 45 15.26 -0.37 1.01
N TYR A 46 14.59 -0.50 -0.12
CA TYR A 46 15.20 -0.60 -1.45
C TYR A 46 14.60 0.49 -2.33
N PHE A 47 15.42 1.36 -2.88
CA PHE A 47 14.98 2.39 -3.80
C PHE A 47 14.82 1.83 -5.20
N ILE A 48 13.67 2.03 -5.80
CA ILE A 48 13.27 1.50 -7.09
C ILE A 48 13.00 2.69 -8.04
N LEU A 49 13.71 2.72 -9.15
CA LEU A 49 13.68 3.85 -10.08
C LEU A 49 12.80 3.60 -11.32
N ASN A 50 12.08 2.50 -11.36
CA ASN A 50 11.20 2.10 -12.45
C ASN A 50 9.75 1.81 -11.98
N GLY A 51 9.32 2.57 -10.97
CA GLY A 51 7.97 2.56 -10.44
C GLY A 51 7.65 1.33 -9.58
N THR A 52 6.50 1.36 -8.89
CA THR A 52 6.03 0.20 -8.12
C THR A 52 5.79 -1.04 -9.02
N SER A 53 5.65 -0.85 -10.32
CA SER A 53 5.64 -1.97 -11.27
C SER A 53 6.95 -2.77 -11.24
N GLY A 54 8.08 -2.10 -11.11
CA GLY A 54 9.38 -2.72 -10.87
C GLY A 54 9.48 -3.30 -9.45
N ALA A 55 9.06 -2.53 -8.45
CA ALA A 55 9.06 -2.96 -7.05
C ALA A 55 8.29 -4.28 -6.86
N ASN A 56 7.09 -4.39 -7.40
CA ASN A 56 6.27 -5.60 -7.31
C ASN A 56 6.95 -6.80 -7.96
N LYS A 57 7.59 -6.63 -9.12
CA LYS A 57 8.34 -7.71 -9.77
C LYS A 57 9.53 -8.17 -8.91
N VAL A 58 10.29 -7.24 -8.35
CA VAL A 58 11.39 -7.56 -7.42
C VAL A 58 10.88 -8.38 -6.26
N VAL A 59 9.81 -7.95 -5.59
CA VAL A 59 9.23 -8.64 -4.44
C VAL A 59 8.76 -10.05 -4.82
N MET A 60 8.01 -10.18 -5.91
CA MET A 60 7.49 -11.48 -6.34
C MET A 60 8.62 -12.45 -6.70
N ASN A 61 9.65 -11.98 -7.41
CA ASN A 61 10.80 -12.80 -7.77
C ASN A 61 11.70 -13.15 -6.56
N ALA A 62 11.70 -12.32 -5.51
CA ALA A 62 12.44 -12.61 -4.27
C ALA A 62 11.72 -13.64 -3.38
N LEU A 63 10.38 -13.62 -3.37
CA LEU A 63 9.58 -14.45 -2.46
C LEU A 63 9.18 -15.79 -3.05
N LEU A 64 8.86 -15.84 -4.35
CA LEU A 64 8.12 -16.92 -4.97
C LEU A 64 8.99 -17.78 -5.87
N THR A 65 8.68 -19.07 -5.88
CA THR A 65 9.22 -20.08 -6.78
C THR A 65 8.07 -20.83 -7.47
N PRO A 66 8.35 -21.54 -8.58
CA PRO A 66 7.32 -22.30 -9.28
C PRO A 66 6.53 -23.25 -8.38
N GLY A 67 5.20 -23.15 -8.43
CA GLY A 67 4.30 -23.96 -7.63
C GLY A 67 3.98 -23.41 -6.22
N ASP A 68 4.58 -22.30 -5.80
CA ASP A 68 4.18 -21.65 -4.55
C ASP A 68 2.74 -21.15 -4.65
N LEU A 69 1.96 -21.30 -3.56
CA LEU A 69 0.63 -20.75 -3.47
C LEU A 69 0.69 -19.30 -3.02
N VAL A 70 0.00 -18.44 -3.74
CA VAL A 70 -0.12 -17.02 -3.41
C VAL A 70 -1.59 -16.63 -3.29
N LEU A 71 -1.97 -16.09 -2.14
CA LEU A 71 -3.28 -15.49 -1.93
C LEU A 71 -3.33 -14.17 -2.68
N TYR A 72 -4.29 -14.04 -3.59
CA TYR A 72 -4.26 -13.00 -4.59
C TYR A 72 -5.57 -12.24 -4.61
N GLU A 73 -5.55 -11.00 -4.14
CA GLU A 73 -6.68 -10.10 -4.32
C GLU A 73 -6.92 -9.88 -5.82
N ARG A 74 -8.13 -10.15 -6.31
CA ARG A 74 -8.46 -10.09 -7.75
C ARG A 74 -8.19 -8.73 -8.40
N ASN A 75 -8.13 -7.68 -7.60
CA ASN A 75 -7.89 -6.31 -8.03
C ASN A 75 -6.42 -5.88 -8.07
N ASN A 76 -5.49 -6.79 -7.79
CA ASN A 76 -4.06 -6.48 -7.79
C ASN A 76 -3.59 -5.88 -9.12
N HIS A 77 -2.63 -4.98 -9.04
CA HIS A 77 -2.01 -4.38 -10.21
C HIS A 77 -1.36 -5.43 -11.10
N LYS A 78 -1.39 -5.22 -12.42
CA LYS A 78 -0.84 -6.15 -13.44
C LYS A 78 0.60 -6.59 -13.16
N SER A 79 1.45 -5.74 -12.56
CA SER A 79 2.85 -6.07 -12.25
C SER A 79 2.97 -7.19 -11.21
N VAL A 80 2.02 -7.27 -10.26
CA VAL A 80 1.95 -8.40 -9.31
C VAL A 80 1.62 -9.69 -10.06
N GLY A 81 0.61 -9.65 -10.95
CA GLY A 81 0.25 -10.80 -11.79
C GLY A 81 1.42 -11.27 -12.65
N TYR A 82 2.09 -10.38 -13.36
CA TYR A 82 3.26 -10.73 -14.16
C TYR A 82 4.41 -11.28 -13.31
N GLY A 83 4.72 -10.64 -12.19
CA GLY A 83 5.81 -11.06 -11.31
C GLY A 83 5.52 -12.42 -10.65
N ALA A 84 4.34 -12.58 -10.05
CA ALA A 84 3.99 -13.79 -9.30
C ALA A 84 3.63 -14.97 -10.21
N LEU A 85 2.75 -14.75 -11.19
CA LEU A 85 2.14 -15.86 -11.94
C LEU A 85 2.96 -16.24 -13.17
N ILE A 86 3.51 -15.25 -13.90
CA ILE A 86 4.23 -15.52 -15.15
C ILE A 86 5.72 -15.70 -14.89
N GLN A 87 6.38 -14.75 -14.19
CA GLN A 87 7.83 -14.84 -13.98
C GLN A 87 8.20 -15.86 -12.91
N ALA A 88 7.50 -15.89 -11.78
CA ALA A 88 7.79 -16.82 -10.69
C ALA A 88 7.07 -18.16 -10.80
N GLY A 89 6.04 -18.29 -11.64
CA GLY A 89 5.30 -19.54 -11.82
C GLY A 89 4.47 -19.96 -10.60
N ALA A 90 4.05 -19.02 -9.77
CA ALA A 90 3.22 -19.27 -8.61
C ALA A 90 1.76 -19.59 -9.00
N ILE A 91 1.05 -20.25 -8.11
CA ILE A 91 -0.37 -20.65 -8.28
C ILE A 91 -1.23 -19.68 -7.47
N PRO A 92 -2.15 -18.93 -8.10
CA PRO A 92 -2.99 -17.98 -7.40
C PRO A 92 -4.18 -18.65 -6.70
N ILE A 93 -4.47 -18.19 -5.49
CA ILE A 93 -5.72 -18.39 -4.78
C ILE A 93 -6.43 -17.03 -4.75
N TYR A 94 -7.49 -16.87 -5.53
CA TYR A 94 -8.14 -15.58 -5.72
C TYR A 94 -9.14 -15.26 -4.62
N LEU A 95 -9.08 -14.03 -4.10
CA LEU A 95 -10.10 -13.44 -3.24
C LEU A 95 -10.95 -12.45 -4.03
N GLU A 96 -12.26 -12.54 -3.84
CA GLU A 96 -13.22 -11.64 -4.49
C GLU A 96 -13.26 -10.28 -3.79
N THR A 97 -13.39 -9.23 -4.60
CA THR A 97 -13.49 -7.84 -4.15
C THR A 97 -14.91 -7.32 -4.34
N ALA A 98 -15.34 -6.46 -3.42
CA ALA A 98 -16.62 -5.78 -3.53
C ALA A 98 -16.64 -4.82 -4.73
N ARG A 99 -17.82 -4.72 -5.35
CA ARG A 99 -18.14 -3.67 -6.32
C ARG A 99 -19.47 -3.06 -5.92
N ASN A 100 -19.57 -1.75 -6.06
CA ASN A 100 -20.82 -1.07 -5.82
C ASN A 100 -21.60 -0.86 -7.15
N PRO A 101 -22.88 -0.48 -7.12
CA PRO A 101 -23.69 -0.26 -8.32
C PRO A 101 -23.14 0.85 -9.23
N PHE A 102 -22.26 1.72 -8.74
CA PHE A 102 -21.65 2.80 -9.51
C PHE A 102 -20.35 2.39 -10.22
N GLY A 103 -19.96 1.11 -10.11
CA GLY A 103 -18.74 0.59 -10.72
C GLY A 103 -17.48 0.83 -9.92
N LEU A 104 -17.54 1.41 -8.72
CA LEU A 104 -16.37 1.55 -7.86
C LEU A 104 -15.95 0.19 -7.32
N ILE A 105 -14.63 0.02 -7.20
CA ILE A 105 -14.02 -1.17 -6.69
C ILE A 105 -13.71 -0.96 -5.20
N GLY A 106 -14.26 -1.86 -4.38
CA GLY A 106 -13.99 -1.91 -2.95
C GLY A 106 -12.83 -2.86 -2.60
N GLY A 107 -12.76 -3.20 -1.32
CA GLY A 107 -11.83 -4.21 -0.81
C GLY A 107 -12.38 -5.63 -0.93
N VAL A 108 -11.62 -6.60 -0.46
CA VAL A 108 -11.98 -8.02 -0.39
C VAL A 108 -13.22 -8.20 0.51
N LEU A 109 -14.15 -9.04 0.09
CA LEU A 109 -15.32 -9.38 0.90
C LEU A 109 -14.91 -10.04 2.21
N ASP A 110 -15.54 -9.68 3.32
CA ASP A 110 -15.13 -10.12 4.66
C ASP A 110 -15.08 -11.65 4.80
N HIS A 111 -16.06 -12.35 4.25
CA HIS A 111 -16.10 -13.82 4.27
C HIS A 111 -14.90 -14.47 3.57
N CYS A 112 -14.27 -13.77 2.62
CA CYS A 112 -13.10 -14.27 1.92
C CYS A 112 -11.84 -14.28 2.80
N PHE A 113 -11.84 -13.58 3.94
CA PHE A 113 -10.78 -13.65 4.94
C PHE A 113 -11.01 -14.77 5.99
N ASN A 114 -12.08 -15.55 5.84
CA ASN A 114 -12.30 -16.71 6.71
C ASN A 114 -11.30 -17.83 6.37
N GLU A 115 -10.66 -18.39 7.39
CA GLU A 115 -9.65 -19.43 7.22
C GLU A 115 -10.22 -20.68 6.53
N GLU A 116 -11.41 -21.15 6.92
CA GLU A 116 -12.03 -22.33 6.33
C GLU A 116 -12.31 -22.12 4.84
N TYR A 117 -12.78 -20.93 4.48
CA TYR A 117 -12.99 -20.54 3.09
C TYR A 117 -11.69 -20.54 2.30
N ILE A 118 -10.61 -19.94 2.84
CA ILE A 118 -9.28 -19.93 2.18
C ILE A 118 -8.75 -21.36 2.02
N ARG A 119 -8.84 -22.19 3.06
CA ARG A 119 -8.39 -23.59 3.01
C ARG A 119 -9.19 -24.41 2.00
N MET A 120 -10.49 -24.15 1.86
CA MET A 120 -11.33 -24.77 0.82
C MET A 120 -10.80 -24.40 -0.58
N LEU A 121 -10.52 -23.12 -0.86
CA LEU A 121 -9.97 -22.68 -2.14
C LEU A 121 -8.56 -23.27 -2.41
N ILE A 122 -7.74 -23.41 -1.37
CA ILE A 122 -6.44 -24.07 -1.47
C ILE A 122 -6.60 -25.56 -1.80
N ALA A 123 -7.57 -26.24 -1.16
CA ALA A 123 -7.80 -27.66 -1.38
C ALA A 123 -8.21 -28.00 -2.81
N GLU A 124 -8.89 -27.09 -3.52
CA GLU A 124 -9.20 -27.21 -4.95
C GLU A 124 -7.94 -27.26 -5.83
N ARG A 125 -6.83 -26.72 -5.37
CA ARG A 125 -5.55 -26.64 -6.09
C ARG A 125 -4.53 -27.66 -5.59
N ASP A 126 -4.38 -27.75 -4.28
CA ASP A 126 -3.48 -28.68 -3.60
C ASP A 126 -4.05 -29.11 -2.23
N PRO A 127 -4.74 -30.27 -2.17
CA PRO A 127 -5.34 -30.78 -0.92
C PRO A 127 -4.31 -31.03 0.20
N ARG A 128 -3.03 -31.28 -0.14
CA ARG A 128 -1.98 -31.50 0.87
C ARG A 128 -1.60 -30.18 1.53
N ARG A 129 -1.39 -29.13 0.72
CA ARG A 129 -1.06 -27.80 1.25
C ARG A 129 -2.21 -27.21 2.09
N ALA A 130 -3.45 -27.48 1.76
CA ALA A 130 -4.61 -27.04 2.56
C ALA A 130 -4.58 -27.50 4.02
N ARG A 131 -3.82 -28.56 4.35
CA ARG A 131 -3.67 -29.13 5.70
C ARG A 131 -2.43 -28.64 6.43
N MET A 132 -1.57 -27.85 5.78
CA MET A 132 -0.37 -27.28 6.40
C MET A 132 -0.75 -26.11 7.32
N ASP A 133 0.04 -25.88 8.36
CA ASP A 133 -0.16 -24.72 9.23
C ASP A 133 -0.08 -23.41 8.45
N ARG A 134 0.94 -23.27 7.59
CA ARG A 134 1.13 -22.12 6.69
C ARG A 134 1.12 -22.59 5.23
N PRO A 135 -0.06 -22.66 4.61
CA PRO A 135 -0.18 -23.19 3.26
C PRO A 135 0.30 -22.21 2.17
N LEU A 136 0.34 -20.91 2.47
CA LEU A 136 0.60 -19.84 1.52
C LEU A 136 2.01 -19.28 1.67
N ARG A 137 2.75 -19.20 0.56
CA ARG A 137 4.04 -18.52 0.56
C ARG A 137 3.90 -17.03 0.74
N ALA A 138 2.90 -16.43 0.10
CA ALA A 138 2.57 -15.02 0.26
C ALA A 138 1.08 -14.75 0.10
N ALA A 139 0.61 -13.66 0.71
CA ALA A 139 -0.61 -12.97 0.32
C ALA A 139 -0.24 -11.61 -0.26
N VAL A 140 -0.95 -11.15 -1.30
CA VAL A 140 -0.76 -9.84 -1.89
C VAL A 140 -2.05 -9.05 -1.82
N ILE A 141 -2.04 -7.98 -1.04
CA ILE A 141 -3.18 -7.10 -0.76
C ILE A 141 -2.87 -5.70 -1.25
N GLN A 142 -3.76 -5.12 -2.03
CA GLN A 142 -3.64 -3.72 -2.45
C GLN A 142 -4.13 -2.81 -1.33
N LEU A 143 -3.20 -2.35 -0.46
CA LEU A 143 -3.53 -1.61 0.77
C LEU A 143 -4.48 -0.42 0.53
N GLY A 144 -4.29 0.29 -0.56
CA GLY A 144 -5.19 1.34 -1.01
C GLY A 144 -5.40 1.25 -2.51
N ASN A 145 -6.65 1.10 -2.94
CA ASN A 145 -6.97 0.98 -4.34
C ASN A 145 -7.12 2.34 -5.06
N TYR A 146 -7.26 2.28 -6.38
CA TYR A 146 -7.45 3.47 -7.21
C TYR A 146 -8.69 4.28 -6.81
N ASP A 147 -9.76 3.62 -6.41
CA ASP A 147 -11.04 4.24 -6.02
C ASP A 147 -11.05 4.74 -4.57
N GLY A 148 -9.92 4.64 -3.86
CA GLY A 148 -9.70 5.23 -2.54
C GLY A 148 -10.18 4.38 -1.36
N CYS A 149 -10.47 3.10 -1.57
CA CYS A 149 -10.71 2.18 -0.47
C CYS A 149 -9.37 1.76 0.16
N ILE A 150 -9.20 1.96 1.45
CA ILE A 150 -8.01 1.62 2.22
C ILE A 150 -8.35 0.52 3.23
N TYR A 151 -7.51 -0.50 3.33
CA TYR A 151 -7.63 -1.58 4.30
C TYR A 151 -7.14 -1.17 5.69
N ASN A 152 -7.78 -1.73 6.71
CA ASN A 152 -7.17 -1.86 8.03
C ASN A 152 -6.13 -2.98 7.98
N ALA A 153 -4.85 -2.62 7.90
CA ALA A 153 -3.76 -3.60 7.77
C ALA A 153 -3.65 -4.52 8.98
N ARG A 154 -3.95 -4.02 10.20
CA ARG A 154 -3.98 -4.81 11.43
C ARG A 154 -4.97 -5.96 11.31
N GLN A 155 -6.22 -5.66 10.92
CA GLN A 155 -7.24 -6.69 10.75
C GLN A 155 -6.89 -7.70 9.65
N VAL A 156 -6.25 -7.27 8.57
CA VAL A 156 -5.77 -8.20 7.54
C VAL A 156 -4.76 -9.18 8.13
N VAL A 157 -3.75 -8.69 8.85
CA VAL A 157 -2.73 -9.55 9.45
C VAL A 157 -3.33 -10.48 10.50
N GLU A 158 -4.24 -10.00 11.33
CA GLU A 158 -4.95 -10.81 12.34
C GLU A 158 -5.77 -11.94 11.71
N LYS A 159 -6.42 -11.70 10.57
CA LYS A 159 -7.29 -12.69 9.91
C LYS A 159 -6.51 -13.75 9.12
N ILE A 160 -5.45 -13.37 8.40
CA ILE A 160 -4.78 -14.28 7.47
C ILE A 160 -3.27 -14.44 7.69
N GLY A 161 -2.68 -13.70 8.62
CA GLY A 161 -1.23 -13.70 8.82
C GLY A 161 -0.68 -15.07 9.18
N HIS A 162 -1.41 -15.85 9.99
CA HIS A 162 -1.02 -17.19 10.39
C HIS A 162 -1.01 -18.21 9.23
N LEU A 163 -1.69 -17.92 8.12
CA LEU A 163 -1.72 -18.76 6.92
C LEU A 163 -0.57 -18.49 5.95
N CYS A 164 0.16 -17.38 6.13
CA CYS A 164 1.13 -16.87 5.15
C CYS A 164 2.54 -16.80 5.73
N ASP A 165 3.56 -17.08 4.91
CA ASP A 165 4.94 -16.74 5.27
C ASP A 165 5.19 -15.23 5.20
N TYR A 166 4.62 -14.57 4.18
CA TYR A 166 4.70 -13.13 3.97
C TYR A 166 3.35 -12.54 3.59
N ILE A 167 3.11 -11.28 3.99
CA ILE A 167 2.07 -10.45 3.39
C ILE A 167 2.74 -9.27 2.69
N VAL A 168 2.41 -9.10 1.42
CA VAL A 168 2.84 -7.97 0.59
C VAL A 168 1.69 -6.99 0.47
N PHE A 169 1.90 -5.78 0.95
CA PHE A 169 0.95 -4.69 0.78
C PHE A 169 1.41 -3.80 -0.38
N ASP A 170 0.64 -3.82 -1.48
CA ASP A 170 0.81 -2.84 -2.55
C ASP A 170 0.19 -1.51 -2.10
N SER A 171 1.04 -0.58 -1.72
CA SER A 171 0.69 0.75 -1.22
C SER A 171 0.97 1.83 -2.26
N ALA A 172 0.85 1.50 -3.56
CA ALA A 172 1.18 2.43 -4.65
C ALA A 172 0.31 3.70 -4.65
N TRP A 173 -0.90 3.68 -4.09
CA TRP A 173 -1.83 4.81 -3.99
C TRP A 173 -1.95 5.41 -2.59
N VAL A 174 -1.19 4.90 -1.65
CA VAL A 174 -1.12 5.33 -0.24
C VAL A 174 0.35 5.36 0.20
N GLY A 175 0.69 5.07 1.43
CA GLY A 175 2.08 5.08 1.93
C GLY A 175 2.33 6.23 2.90
N TYR A 176 1.32 7.03 3.16
CA TYR A 176 1.31 8.14 4.10
C TYR A 176 0.63 7.79 5.43
N GLU A 177 -0.06 6.69 5.52
CA GLU A 177 -0.95 6.31 6.63
C GLU A 177 -0.21 6.27 7.97
N GLN A 178 1.06 5.90 7.99
CA GLN A 178 1.84 5.88 9.23
C GLN A 178 2.15 7.27 9.83
N PHE A 179 2.06 8.32 9.02
CA PHE A 179 2.28 9.70 9.46
C PHE A 179 1.00 10.38 9.95
N ILE A 180 -0.14 9.69 9.84
CA ILE A 180 -1.47 10.17 10.18
C ILE A 180 -1.98 9.37 11.39
N PRO A 181 -2.06 9.97 12.60
CA PRO A 181 -2.37 9.23 13.83
C PRO A 181 -3.67 8.42 13.78
N MET A 182 -4.74 8.97 13.19
CA MET A 182 -6.02 8.26 13.07
C MET A 182 -5.96 7.02 12.16
N MET A 183 -4.95 6.93 11.27
CA MET A 183 -4.77 5.83 10.33
C MET A 183 -3.73 4.79 10.78
N LYS A 184 -3.27 4.83 12.02
CA LYS A 184 -2.20 3.94 12.52
C LYS A 184 -2.44 2.45 12.23
N ASP A 185 -3.69 1.99 12.31
CA ASP A 185 -4.06 0.59 12.06
C ASP A 185 -4.15 0.24 10.57
N CYS A 186 -4.14 1.27 9.69
CA CYS A 186 -4.01 1.09 8.26
C CYS A 186 -2.55 0.90 7.82
N SER A 187 -1.56 1.23 8.68
CA SER A 187 -0.15 1.08 8.33
C SER A 187 0.40 -0.29 8.72
N PRO A 188 0.79 -1.13 7.75
CA PRO A 188 1.44 -2.40 8.06
C PRO A 188 2.82 -2.24 8.70
N LEU A 189 3.47 -1.07 8.53
CA LEU A 189 4.79 -0.77 9.07
C LEU A 189 4.77 -0.37 10.55
N LEU A 190 3.60 0.03 11.08
CA LEU A 190 3.42 0.33 12.51
C LEU A 190 2.99 -0.87 13.34
N LEU A 191 2.76 -2.03 12.73
CA LEU A 191 2.38 -3.23 13.44
C LEU A 191 3.50 -3.74 14.35
N ASP A 192 3.14 -4.12 15.56
CA ASP A 192 4.02 -4.83 16.49
C ASP A 192 3.97 -6.33 16.16
N LEU A 193 5.00 -6.82 15.46
CA LEU A 193 5.04 -8.16 14.88
C LEU A 193 5.80 -9.13 15.79
N LYS A 194 5.20 -10.31 16.00
CA LYS A 194 5.75 -11.40 16.79
C LYS A 194 6.40 -12.46 15.89
N PRO A 195 7.23 -13.37 16.42
CA PRO A 195 7.87 -14.41 15.62
C PRO A 195 6.92 -15.30 14.80
N ASP A 196 5.66 -15.42 15.22
CA ASP A 196 4.64 -16.19 14.50
C ASP A 196 3.89 -15.38 13.44
N ASP A 197 4.04 -14.06 13.43
CA ASP A 197 3.43 -13.23 12.40
C ASP A 197 4.14 -13.35 11.06
N PRO A 198 3.49 -13.06 9.94
CA PRO A 198 4.13 -13.07 8.62
C PRO A 198 5.18 -11.98 8.50
N GLY A 199 6.19 -12.20 7.66
CA GLY A 199 7.02 -11.10 7.19
C GLY A 199 6.18 -10.09 6.42
N ILE A 200 6.42 -8.79 6.64
CA ILE A 200 5.70 -7.73 5.95
C ILE A 200 6.60 -7.08 4.90
N ILE A 201 6.07 -6.92 3.69
CA ILE A 201 6.69 -6.14 2.64
C ILE A 201 5.68 -5.12 2.12
N VAL A 202 6.11 -3.87 1.99
CA VAL A 202 5.30 -2.78 1.46
C VAL A 202 5.97 -2.22 0.22
N THR A 203 5.21 -2.09 -0.88
CA THR A 203 5.67 -1.42 -2.10
C THR A 203 4.94 -0.09 -2.26
N GLN A 204 5.69 1.00 -2.46
CA GLN A 204 5.13 2.35 -2.50
C GLN A 204 5.55 3.09 -3.77
N SER A 205 4.61 3.79 -4.41
CA SER A 205 4.90 4.79 -5.45
C SER A 205 5.06 6.16 -4.79
N ILE A 206 6.29 6.55 -4.57
CA ILE A 206 6.59 7.84 -3.95
C ILE A 206 6.17 9.00 -4.87
N HIS A 207 6.19 8.79 -6.17
CA HIS A 207 5.78 9.78 -7.17
C HIS A 207 4.26 10.04 -7.27
N LYS A 208 3.41 9.29 -6.56
CA LYS A 208 1.95 9.46 -6.64
C LYS A 208 1.41 10.36 -5.54
N GLN A 209 1.52 9.92 -4.29
CA GLN A 209 0.95 10.61 -3.14
C GLN A 209 2.01 11.30 -2.25
N GLN A 210 3.28 11.10 -2.55
CA GLN A 210 4.41 11.66 -1.81
C GLN A 210 5.29 12.51 -2.74
N ALA A 211 6.44 13.00 -2.24
CA ALA A 211 7.27 14.00 -2.92
C ALA A 211 8.38 13.36 -3.78
N GLY A 212 8.07 12.41 -4.65
CA GLY A 212 9.03 11.81 -5.57
C GLY A 212 8.83 12.21 -7.02
N PHE A 213 9.91 12.22 -7.81
CA PHE A 213 9.80 12.35 -9.25
C PHE A 213 9.14 11.13 -9.89
N SER A 214 8.57 11.29 -11.08
CA SER A 214 7.93 10.19 -11.80
C SER A 214 8.83 8.96 -11.85
N GLN A 215 8.26 7.79 -11.56
CA GLN A 215 8.87 6.49 -11.37
C GLN A 215 9.59 6.28 -10.02
N ALA A 216 9.76 7.30 -9.16
CA ALA A 216 10.29 7.10 -7.82
C ALA A 216 9.38 6.16 -7.02
N SER A 217 9.95 5.08 -6.53
CA SER A 217 9.27 4.02 -5.79
C SER A 217 10.20 3.39 -4.77
N GLN A 218 9.65 2.69 -3.78
CA GLN A 218 10.46 1.97 -2.79
C GLN A 218 9.80 0.67 -2.37
N ILE A 219 10.63 -0.26 -1.90
CA ILE A 219 10.23 -1.46 -1.19
C ILE A 219 10.68 -1.32 0.25
N LEU A 220 9.77 -1.51 1.18
CA LEU A 220 10.01 -1.48 2.61
C LEU A 220 9.78 -2.89 3.18
N LYS A 221 10.81 -3.45 3.79
CA LYS A 221 10.81 -4.80 4.33
C LYS A 221 10.83 -4.74 5.84
N LYS A 222 9.87 -5.41 6.49
CA LYS A 222 9.75 -5.51 7.95
C LYS A 222 9.56 -6.98 8.31
N ASP A 223 10.66 -7.68 8.55
CA ASP A 223 10.69 -9.12 8.77
C ASP A 223 11.82 -9.59 9.72
N SER A 224 12.39 -8.67 10.48
CA SER A 224 13.43 -9.02 11.46
C SER A 224 12.94 -10.00 12.52
N HIS A 225 11.64 -9.98 12.86
CA HIS A 225 10.99 -10.87 13.83
C HIS A 225 10.98 -12.35 13.40
N ILE A 226 11.12 -12.63 12.09
CA ILE A 226 11.21 -13.99 11.55
C ILE A 226 12.63 -14.37 11.10
N LYS A 227 13.62 -13.51 11.36
CA LYS A 227 15.02 -13.77 10.99
C LYS A 227 15.52 -15.08 11.63
N GLY A 228 16.14 -15.92 10.82
CA GLY A 228 16.61 -17.25 11.23
C GLY A 228 15.60 -18.38 11.06
N GLN A 229 14.34 -18.06 10.76
CA GLN A 229 13.33 -19.07 10.40
C GLN A 229 13.49 -19.52 8.94
N PRO A 230 13.08 -20.76 8.58
CA PRO A 230 13.19 -21.28 7.20
C PRO A 230 12.43 -20.42 6.16
N ARG A 231 11.37 -19.72 6.58
CA ARG A 231 10.56 -18.85 5.74
C ARG A 231 11.19 -17.49 5.45
N TYR A 232 12.21 -17.08 6.22
CA TYR A 232 12.87 -15.78 6.07
C TYR A 232 13.62 -15.67 4.74
N VAL A 233 13.41 -14.59 4.01
CA VAL A 233 14.14 -14.28 2.77
C VAL A 233 15.30 -13.34 3.06
N PRO A 234 16.54 -13.82 2.99
CA PRO A 234 17.71 -13.01 3.31
C PRO A 234 17.99 -11.97 2.22
N HIS A 235 18.72 -10.92 2.60
CA HIS A 235 19.08 -9.83 1.70
C HIS A 235 19.71 -10.30 0.39
N LYS A 236 20.58 -11.29 0.43
CA LYS A 236 21.27 -11.81 -0.77
C LYS A 236 20.27 -12.26 -1.85
N ILE A 237 19.23 -13.01 -1.46
CA ILE A 237 18.19 -13.47 -2.40
C ILE A 237 17.38 -12.28 -2.90
N PHE A 238 17.00 -11.38 -1.98
CA PHE A 238 16.21 -10.20 -2.31
C PHE A 238 16.98 -9.28 -3.25
N ASN A 239 18.27 -9.06 -3.01
CA ASN A 239 19.11 -8.24 -3.86
C ASN A 239 19.35 -8.85 -5.24
N ASN A 240 19.45 -10.17 -5.37
CA ASN A 240 19.49 -10.81 -6.68
C ASN A 240 18.24 -10.50 -7.52
N ALA A 241 17.06 -10.58 -6.92
CA ALA A 241 15.81 -10.21 -7.59
C ALA A 241 15.78 -8.70 -7.93
N PHE A 242 16.31 -7.86 -7.04
CA PHE A 242 16.46 -6.42 -7.31
C PHE A 242 17.35 -6.16 -8.51
N MET A 243 18.53 -6.76 -8.57
CA MET A 243 19.50 -6.58 -9.67
C MET A 243 18.95 -7.03 -11.03
N VAL A 244 18.23 -8.16 -11.07
CA VAL A 244 17.60 -8.68 -12.30
C VAL A 244 16.54 -7.72 -12.86
N ASN A 245 15.86 -6.97 -11.98
CA ASN A 245 14.76 -6.07 -12.36
C ASN A 245 15.17 -4.59 -12.40
N SER A 246 16.45 -4.27 -12.24
CA SER A 246 16.98 -2.91 -12.21
C SER A 246 17.93 -2.64 -13.38
N SER A 247 17.98 -1.39 -13.84
CA SER A 247 19.00 -0.94 -14.79
C SER A 247 20.36 -0.82 -14.10
N THR A 248 21.43 -1.09 -14.82
CA THR A 248 22.80 -0.80 -14.40
C THR A 248 23.13 0.70 -14.46
N SER A 249 22.23 1.51 -15.02
CA SER A 249 22.37 2.97 -15.14
C SER A 249 21.23 3.65 -14.36
N PRO A 250 21.32 3.75 -13.02
CA PRO A 250 20.28 4.36 -12.22
C PRO A 250 20.18 5.87 -12.49
N ASN A 251 18.96 6.40 -12.57
CA ASN A 251 18.73 7.84 -12.67
C ASN A 251 18.90 8.49 -11.29
N TYR A 252 19.97 9.25 -11.09
CA TYR A 252 20.28 9.86 -9.79
C TYR A 252 19.31 10.97 -9.39
N GLN A 253 18.62 11.61 -10.30
CA GLN A 253 17.60 12.61 -9.96
C GLN A 253 16.38 11.93 -9.31
N ILE A 254 15.93 10.80 -9.87
CA ILE A 254 14.86 9.99 -9.27
C ILE A 254 15.32 9.46 -7.91
N PHE A 255 16.55 8.96 -7.83
CA PHE A 255 17.15 8.49 -6.59
C PHE A 255 17.17 9.58 -5.51
N ALA A 256 17.67 10.78 -5.84
CA ALA A 256 17.73 11.92 -4.90
C ALA A 256 16.32 12.32 -4.42
N SER A 257 15.30 12.23 -5.28
CA SER A 257 13.93 12.55 -4.88
C SER A 257 13.39 11.57 -3.83
N LEU A 258 13.85 10.31 -3.81
CA LEU A 258 13.49 9.33 -2.77
C LEU A 258 14.12 9.68 -1.41
N ASP A 259 15.38 10.10 -1.41
CA ASP A 259 16.07 10.56 -0.19
C ASP A 259 15.43 11.83 0.35
N MET A 260 15.17 12.79 -0.53
CA MET A 260 14.44 14.02 -0.20
C MET A 260 13.06 13.73 0.39
N ASN A 261 12.32 12.81 -0.21
CA ASN A 261 11.02 12.39 0.33
C ASN A 261 11.14 11.85 1.75
N ALA A 262 12.09 10.95 2.00
CA ALA A 262 12.30 10.43 3.36
C ALA A 262 12.61 11.55 4.35
N LYS A 263 13.41 12.54 3.94
CA LYS A 263 13.72 13.71 4.77
C LYS A 263 12.50 14.57 5.06
N MET A 264 11.61 14.77 4.08
CA MET A 264 10.36 15.54 4.27
C MET A 264 9.38 14.83 5.22
N GLN A 265 9.42 13.51 5.28
CA GLN A 265 8.55 12.72 6.16
C GLN A 265 9.07 12.61 7.60
N GLU A 266 10.31 13.02 7.86
CA GLU A 266 10.97 12.82 9.14
C GLU A 266 10.40 13.73 10.25
N GLY A 267 10.05 13.12 11.38
CA GLY A 267 9.64 13.83 12.59
C GLY A 267 8.29 14.53 12.49
N ASP A 268 8.13 15.61 13.24
CA ASP A 268 6.87 16.34 13.34
C ASP A 268 6.54 17.13 12.06
N ALA A 269 7.56 17.54 11.30
CA ALA A 269 7.35 18.26 10.04
C ALA A 269 6.56 17.39 9.03
N GLY A 270 6.88 16.11 8.94
CA GLY A 270 6.13 15.18 8.09
C GLY A 270 4.68 15.00 8.54
N LYS A 271 4.45 14.89 9.86
CA LYS A 271 3.09 14.79 10.42
C LYS A 271 2.27 16.07 10.16
N MET A 272 2.88 17.24 10.37
CA MET A 272 2.23 18.53 10.10
C MET A 272 1.83 18.67 8.61
N LEU A 273 2.73 18.29 7.71
CA LEU A 273 2.44 18.29 6.27
C LEU A 273 1.21 17.46 5.94
N TRP A 274 1.10 16.25 6.47
CA TRP A 274 -0.05 15.38 6.22
C TRP A 274 -1.32 15.87 6.89
N HIS A 275 -1.22 16.43 8.10
CA HIS A 275 -2.37 17.04 8.79
C HIS A 275 -2.95 18.20 7.96
N GLU A 276 -2.11 19.11 7.48
CA GLU A 276 -2.52 20.22 6.60
C GLU A 276 -3.20 19.70 5.31
N CYS A 277 -2.64 18.67 4.70
CA CYS A 277 -3.26 18.05 3.53
C CYS A 277 -4.65 17.47 3.83
N ILE A 278 -4.86 16.82 4.98
CA ILE A 278 -6.17 16.27 5.37
C ILE A 278 -7.16 17.41 5.61
N VAL A 279 -6.78 18.44 6.36
CA VAL A 279 -7.60 19.62 6.61
C VAL A 279 -8.06 20.25 5.29
N ASN A 280 -7.14 20.46 4.36
CA ASN A 280 -7.45 20.99 3.04
C ASN A 280 -8.39 20.07 2.24
N ALA A 281 -8.22 18.75 2.34
CA ALA A 281 -9.08 17.79 1.65
C ALA A 281 -10.50 17.73 2.26
N ILE A 282 -10.63 17.89 3.58
CA ILE A 282 -11.94 18.01 4.26
C ILE A 282 -12.63 19.29 3.83
N GLU A 283 -11.95 20.44 3.88
CA GLU A 283 -12.52 21.72 3.47
C GLU A 283 -12.94 21.72 1.98
N ALA A 284 -12.16 21.08 1.11
CA ALA A 284 -12.55 20.91 -0.28
C ALA A 284 -13.87 20.11 -0.42
N ARG A 285 -14.03 19.00 0.32
CA ARG A 285 -15.29 18.23 0.35
C ARG A 285 -16.46 19.02 0.88
N LYS A 286 -16.27 19.78 1.96
CA LYS A 286 -17.30 20.68 2.52
C LYS A 286 -17.75 21.73 1.49
N LYS A 287 -16.79 22.34 0.78
CA LYS A 287 -17.11 23.30 -0.29
C LYS A 287 -17.92 22.66 -1.42
N VAL A 288 -17.55 21.44 -1.85
CA VAL A 288 -18.33 20.71 -2.86
C VAL A 288 -19.74 20.41 -2.35
N LEU A 289 -19.90 19.93 -1.12
CA LEU A 289 -21.23 19.65 -0.53
C LEU A 289 -22.12 20.89 -0.45
N ARG A 290 -21.55 22.04 -0.11
CA ARG A 290 -22.30 23.31 0.06
C ARG A 290 -22.62 24.03 -1.25
N HIS A 291 -21.73 23.95 -2.24
CA HIS A 291 -21.78 24.83 -3.41
C HIS A 291 -21.89 24.12 -4.76
N CYS A 292 -21.57 22.81 -4.82
CA CYS A 292 -21.61 22.12 -6.10
C CYS A 292 -22.97 21.43 -6.31
N ARG A 293 -23.60 21.73 -7.45
CA ARG A 293 -24.88 21.13 -7.84
C ARG A 293 -24.72 19.77 -8.51
N TYR A 294 -23.61 19.55 -9.22
CA TYR A 294 -23.43 18.42 -10.14
C TYR A 294 -22.47 17.35 -9.64
N LEU A 295 -21.82 17.57 -8.51
CA LEU A 295 -20.88 16.63 -7.93
C LEU A 295 -21.11 16.47 -6.43
N ARG A 296 -20.87 15.29 -5.92
CA ARG A 296 -20.87 14.97 -4.48
C ARG A 296 -19.61 14.19 -4.13
N PRO A 297 -18.94 14.48 -3.01
CA PRO A 297 -17.87 13.64 -2.49
C PRO A 297 -18.47 12.37 -1.89
N ILE A 298 -17.71 11.28 -1.95
CA ILE A 298 -18.05 10.00 -1.30
C ILE A 298 -17.70 10.13 0.18
N VAL A 299 -18.68 10.41 1.01
CA VAL A 299 -18.53 10.55 2.47
C VAL A 299 -19.79 10.04 3.18
N PRO A 300 -19.69 9.60 4.44
CA PRO A 300 -20.87 9.29 5.25
C PRO A 300 -21.79 10.51 5.36
N PRO A 301 -23.10 10.37 5.23
CA PRO A 301 -24.00 11.52 5.34
C PRO A 301 -24.08 12.09 6.77
N VAL A 302 -23.94 11.23 7.76
CA VAL A 302 -24.01 11.58 9.19
C VAL A 302 -22.90 10.86 9.94
N VAL A 303 -22.16 11.59 10.79
CA VAL A 303 -21.19 11.05 11.74
C VAL A 303 -21.42 11.69 13.09
N HIS A 304 -21.42 10.89 14.16
CA HIS A 304 -21.70 11.36 15.52
C HIS A 304 -23.01 12.18 15.66
N GLY A 305 -24.01 11.83 14.87
CA GLY A 305 -25.34 12.50 14.91
C GLY A 305 -25.41 13.85 14.19
N LYS A 306 -24.35 14.29 13.52
CA LYS A 306 -24.29 15.53 12.74
C LYS A 306 -24.08 15.22 11.27
N LYS A 307 -24.54 16.08 10.38
CA LYS A 307 -24.17 15.98 8.96
C LYS A 307 -22.66 16.07 8.80
N TRP A 308 -22.11 15.35 7.83
CA TRP A 308 -20.67 15.28 7.62
C TRP A 308 -20.03 16.67 7.48
N GLU A 309 -20.64 17.55 6.69
CA GLU A 309 -20.15 18.91 6.44
C GLU A 309 -20.28 19.87 7.62
N GLU A 310 -21.00 19.49 8.66
CA GLU A 310 -21.19 20.28 9.89
C GLU A 310 -20.13 19.94 10.97
N GLY A 311 -19.34 18.88 10.76
CA GLY A 311 -18.24 18.52 11.66
C GLY A 311 -17.19 19.63 11.75
N ASP A 312 -16.53 19.74 12.88
CA ASP A 312 -15.34 20.59 13.03
C ASP A 312 -14.17 20.00 12.24
N THR A 313 -13.50 20.79 11.39
CA THR A 313 -12.49 20.29 10.45
C THR A 313 -11.28 19.67 11.14
N GLU A 314 -10.80 20.28 12.22
CA GLU A 314 -9.66 19.79 12.99
C GLU A 314 -10.00 18.46 13.69
N GLN A 315 -11.18 18.37 14.31
CA GLN A 315 -11.64 17.13 14.91
C GLN A 315 -11.84 16.01 13.87
N MET A 316 -12.36 16.36 12.70
CA MET A 316 -12.51 15.40 11.59
C MET A 316 -11.17 14.87 11.08
N ALA A 317 -10.12 15.70 11.11
CA ALA A 317 -8.78 15.30 10.70
C ALA A 317 -8.11 14.30 11.66
N GLU A 318 -8.65 14.15 12.85
CA GLU A 318 -8.15 13.24 13.89
C GLU A 318 -9.06 12.01 14.12
N ASP A 319 -10.23 11.97 13.49
CA ASP A 319 -11.23 10.92 13.70
C ASP A 319 -11.53 10.12 12.43
N ILE A 320 -11.06 8.88 12.42
CA ILE A 320 -11.22 7.95 11.29
C ILE A 320 -12.69 7.62 10.99
N ALA A 321 -13.62 7.82 11.93
CA ALA A 321 -15.05 7.57 11.72
C ALA A 321 -15.65 8.38 10.57
N TYR A 322 -15.10 9.57 10.31
CA TYR A 322 -15.52 10.40 9.18
C TYR A 322 -15.17 9.81 7.80
N PHE A 323 -14.37 8.75 7.78
CA PHE A 323 -13.89 8.08 6.56
C PHE A 323 -14.23 6.58 6.54
N ALA A 324 -14.91 6.04 7.55
CA ALA A 324 -15.19 4.62 7.68
C ALA A 324 -16.29 4.16 6.71
N PHE A 325 -16.06 3.06 6.00
CA PHE A 325 -17.09 2.32 5.28
C PHE A 325 -17.82 1.40 6.25
N GLU A 326 -18.87 1.91 6.89
CA GLU A 326 -19.65 1.12 7.85
C GLU A 326 -20.45 0.01 7.14
N PRO A 327 -20.56 -1.19 7.74
CA PRO A 327 -21.30 -2.30 7.16
C PRO A 327 -22.74 -1.91 6.80
N GLY A 328 -23.13 -2.21 5.56
CA GLY A 328 -24.47 -1.90 5.05
C GLY A 328 -24.75 -0.41 4.80
N GLY A 329 -23.74 0.44 4.85
CA GLY A 329 -23.87 1.86 4.57
C GLY A 329 -24.38 2.11 3.15
N LYS A 330 -25.58 2.70 3.03
CA LYS A 330 -26.21 2.96 1.73
C LYS A 330 -25.43 3.96 0.88
N TRP A 331 -24.74 4.91 1.51
CA TRP A 331 -23.99 5.97 0.83
C TRP A 331 -22.82 5.46 -0.02
N HIS A 332 -22.24 4.30 0.31
CA HIS A 332 -21.19 3.66 -0.48
C HIS A 332 -21.67 2.39 -1.19
N SER A 333 -22.75 1.78 -0.73
CA SER A 333 -23.38 0.58 -1.30
C SER A 333 -22.46 -0.64 -1.49
N PHE A 334 -21.29 -0.68 -0.85
CA PHE A 334 -20.48 -1.88 -0.79
C PHE A 334 -21.13 -2.89 0.16
N GLN A 335 -21.24 -4.13 -0.29
CA GLN A 335 -21.75 -5.24 0.49
C GLN A 335 -20.60 -6.08 1.07
N GLY A 336 -20.86 -6.82 2.15
CA GLY A 336 -19.94 -7.80 2.70
C GLY A 336 -18.73 -7.22 3.43
N TYR A 337 -18.83 -5.99 3.95
CA TYR A 337 -17.79 -5.37 4.78
C TYR A 337 -17.99 -5.66 6.26
N ALA A 338 -16.89 -5.93 6.97
CA ALA A 338 -16.84 -5.91 8.42
C ALA A 338 -16.61 -4.49 8.95
N LYS A 339 -17.01 -4.26 10.21
CA LYS A 339 -16.80 -2.98 10.88
C LYS A 339 -15.32 -2.66 11.05
N GLY A 340 -14.94 -1.43 10.68
CA GLY A 340 -13.57 -0.93 10.83
C GLY A 340 -12.55 -1.61 9.92
N HIS A 341 -13.00 -2.33 8.88
CA HIS A 341 -12.11 -3.04 7.96
C HIS A 341 -11.64 -2.16 6.81
N TYR A 342 -12.47 -1.21 6.37
CA TYR A 342 -12.21 -0.34 5.24
C TYR A 342 -12.49 1.12 5.54
N PHE A 343 -11.67 1.98 4.94
CA PHE A 343 -11.78 3.42 5.05
C PHE A 343 -11.69 4.09 3.69
N ASN A 344 -12.38 5.21 3.52
CA ASN A 344 -12.20 6.08 2.38
C ASN A 344 -10.92 6.91 2.56
N ALA A 345 -10.08 6.99 1.54
CA ALA A 345 -8.82 7.73 1.59
C ALA A 345 -9.05 9.21 1.95
N PRO A 346 -8.56 9.72 3.09
CA PRO A 346 -8.80 11.09 3.51
C PRO A 346 -8.27 12.13 2.53
N MET A 347 -7.15 11.79 1.86
CA MET A 347 -6.44 12.67 0.94
C MET A 347 -7.01 12.66 -0.48
N LYS A 348 -7.74 11.62 -0.85
CA LYS A 348 -8.20 11.41 -2.22
C LYS A 348 -9.64 11.88 -2.39
N LEU A 349 -9.83 12.97 -3.14
CA LEU A 349 -11.14 13.52 -3.41
C LEU A 349 -11.84 12.73 -4.54
N GLN A 350 -12.69 11.79 -4.15
CA GLN A 350 -13.60 11.12 -5.09
C GLN A 350 -14.87 11.96 -5.22
N LEU A 351 -15.21 12.27 -6.45
CA LEU A 351 -16.41 13.03 -6.78
C LEU A 351 -17.31 12.21 -7.71
N MET A 352 -18.61 12.21 -7.42
CA MET A 352 -19.61 11.51 -8.20
C MET A 352 -20.75 12.46 -8.58
N PRO A 353 -21.46 12.23 -9.70
CA PRO A 353 -22.69 12.96 -10.01
C PRO A 353 -23.75 12.75 -8.91
N PRO A 354 -24.60 13.76 -8.62
CA PRO A 354 -25.75 13.58 -7.73
C PRO A 354 -26.68 12.48 -8.27
N GLY A 355 -27.23 11.68 -7.37
CA GLY A 355 -28.06 10.52 -7.73
C GLY A 355 -27.29 9.25 -8.07
N SER A 356 -25.97 9.32 -8.29
CA SER A 356 -25.11 8.13 -8.36
C SER A 356 -24.77 7.58 -6.96
N GLN A 357 -24.83 8.42 -5.93
CA GLN A 357 -24.96 7.93 -4.56
C GLN A 357 -26.44 7.58 -4.38
N MET A 358 -26.72 6.34 -3.99
CA MET A 358 -28.07 5.97 -3.60
C MET A 358 -28.45 6.89 -2.41
N GLU A 359 -29.15 7.95 -2.74
CA GLU A 359 -29.89 8.69 -1.73
C GLU A 359 -30.90 7.69 -1.20
N THR A 360 -30.46 6.99 -0.18
CA THR A 360 -31.22 6.62 0.97
C THR A 360 -32.70 6.43 0.75
N GLY A 361 -33.09 5.24 0.35
CA GLY A 361 -34.44 4.77 0.60
C GLY A 361 -35.48 5.02 -0.48
N GLU A 362 -35.08 5.24 -1.70
CA GLU A 362 -35.96 5.05 -2.85
C GLU A 362 -35.61 3.80 -3.64
#